data_ce71ef931d031a870f3b51151ed1fec3
#
_entry.id   ce71ef931d031a870f3b51151ed1fec3
#
_cell.length_a   1.000
_cell.length_b   1.000
_cell.length_c   1.000
_cell.angle_alpha   90.00
_cell.angle_beta   90.00
_cell.angle_gamma   90.00
#
_symmetry.space_group_name_H-M   'P 1'
#
loop_
_entity.id
_entity.type
_entity.pdbx_description
1 polymer ?
#
loop_
_entity_poly.entity_id
_entity_poly.type
_entity_poly.pdbx_seq_one_letter_code
_entity_poly.pdbx_strand_id
1 'polypeptide(L)'
;NEEGSCLQVIVKIGKNKNNGADLDVTEYAKSEELKNILKSMTLNDKIEGKKIDGTISSNHKLIVKKLENPDESKYYVNQYPDTNGVTSIYALKEVNKYKGEGASFRLTYYGNEGNYKDLDTCLAYQEKTFKMKFEDYTLFGQKVKVDVSRHAIGETSSPEKYKTWIAGYFEKDGKVYDFLYIQYVGVDDSLGEKLVNNVLNNFTTQD
;
A
#
# COMPACT_ATOMS: atom_id res chain seq x y z
N ASN A 1 4.73 -15.75 -20.87
CA ASN A 1 5.09 -14.34 -20.87
C ASN A 1 6.51 -14.20 -20.38
N GLU A 2 7.37 -13.60 -21.16
CA GLU A 2 8.82 -13.44 -20.91
C GLU A 2 9.13 -12.51 -19.71
N GLU A 3 8.14 -11.86 -19.10
CA GLU A 3 8.28 -10.95 -17.96
C GLU A 3 7.76 -11.50 -16.62
N GLY A 4 7.45 -12.79 -16.53
CA GLY A 4 7.16 -13.44 -15.24
C GLY A 4 5.95 -12.90 -14.48
N SER A 5 4.93 -12.39 -15.16
CA SER A 5 3.68 -11.99 -14.52
C SER A 5 3.01 -13.21 -13.86
N CYS A 6 2.78 -13.14 -12.55
CA CYS A 6 2.11 -14.19 -11.80
C CYS A 6 0.67 -13.75 -11.50
N LEU A 7 -0.31 -14.54 -11.94
CA LEU A 7 -1.70 -14.38 -11.53
C LEU A 7 -1.96 -15.27 -10.31
N GLN A 8 -2.30 -14.66 -9.18
CA GLN A 8 -2.77 -15.40 -8.03
C GLN A 8 -4.30 -15.41 -8.00
N VAL A 9 -4.89 -16.59 -8.11
CA VAL A 9 -6.33 -16.78 -7.94
C VAL A 9 -6.59 -17.34 -6.53
N ILE A 10 -7.35 -16.60 -5.73
CA ILE A 10 -7.73 -17.01 -4.38
C ILE A 10 -9.21 -17.40 -4.42
N VAL A 11 -9.50 -18.69 -4.23
CA VAL A 11 -10.87 -19.20 -4.09
C VAL A 11 -11.17 -19.37 -2.60
N LYS A 12 -12.16 -18.62 -2.09
CA LYS A 12 -12.65 -18.76 -0.72
C LYS A 12 -13.93 -19.56 -0.72
N ILE A 13 -13.90 -20.71 -0.09
CA ILE A 13 -15.06 -21.58 0.08
C ILE A 13 -15.59 -21.37 1.50
N GLY A 14 -16.81 -20.87 1.63
CA GLY A 14 -17.48 -20.67 2.91
C GLY A 14 -18.33 -21.89 3.30
N LYS A 15 -18.61 -22.07 4.59
CA LYS A 15 -19.61 -23.04 5.05
C LYS A 15 -20.98 -22.71 4.48
N ASN A 16 -21.68 -23.70 3.99
CA ASN A 16 -23.06 -23.52 3.59
C ASN A 16 -23.91 -23.25 4.85
N LYS A 17 -24.47 -22.03 4.94
CA LYS A 17 -25.26 -21.60 6.09
C LYS A 17 -26.55 -22.41 6.29
N ASN A 18 -27.03 -23.09 5.23
CA ASN A 18 -28.31 -23.81 5.27
C ASN A 18 -28.23 -25.25 5.76
N ASN A 19 -27.08 -25.92 5.63
CA ASN A 19 -26.94 -27.32 6.01
C ASN A 19 -25.70 -27.64 6.88
N GLY A 20 -24.84 -26.63 7.14
CA GLY A 20 -23.64 -26.80 7.97
C GLY A 20 -22.56 -27.72 7.39
N ALA A 21 -22.74 -28.23 6.17
CA ALA A 21 -21.76 -29.08 5.52
C ALA A 21 -20.47 -28.31 5.18
N ASP A 22 -19.34 -28.88 5.54
CA ASP A 22 -18.05 -28.42 5.06
C ASP A 22 -17.91 -28.79 3.58
N LEU A 23 -17.75 -27.80 2.71
CA LEU A 23 -17.42 -28.05 1.32
C LEU A 23 -15.99 -28.60 1.24
N ASP A 24 -15.83 -29.74 0.57
CA ASP A 24 -14.50 -30.29 0.31
C ASP A 24 -13.78 -29.40 -0.69
N VAL A 25 -12.79 -28.66 -0.20
CA VAL A 25 -11.97 -27.76 -1.00
C VAL A 25 -11.27 -28.51 -2.13
N THR A 26 -10.88 -29.75 -1.91
CA THR A 26 -10.17 -30.59 -2.88
C THR A 26 -11.10 -31.02 -4.02
N GLU A 27 -12.34 -31.37 -3.71
CA GLU A 27 -13.36 -31.68 -4.72
C GLU A 27 -13.74 -30.44 -5.53
N TYR A 28 -13.95 -29.30 -4.84
CA TYR A 28 -14.28 -28.06 -5.54
C TYR A 28 -13.14 -27.60 -6.45
N ALA A 29 -11.87 -27.75 -6.03
CA ALA A 29 -10.72 -27.44 -6.86
C ALA A 29 -10.64 -28.25 -8.16
N LYS A 30 -11.29 -29.43 -8.21
CA LYS A 30 -11.38 -30.30 -9.39
C LYS A 30 -12.68 -30.10 -10.18
N SER A 31 -13.59 -29.27 -9.67
CA SER A 31 -14.92 -29.09 -10.30
C SER A 31 -14.83 -28.48 -11.68
N GLU A 32 -15.74 -28.87 -12.57
CA GLU A 32 -15.87 -28.25 -13.90
C GLU A 32 -16.29 -26.78 -13.80
N GLU A 33 -17.01 -26.41 -12.73
CA GLU A 33 -17.38 -25.02 -12.47
C GLU A 33 -16.14 -24.14 -12.28
N LEU A 34 -15.21 -24.53 -11.43
CA LEU A 34 -13.96 -23.79 -11.22
C LEU A 34 -13.10 -23.77 -12.48
N LYS A 35 -13.03 -24.91 -13.19
CA LYS A 35 -12.30 -24.96 -14.48
C LYS A 35 -12.90 -24.03 -15.52
N ASN A 36 -14.23 -23.92 -15.57
CA ASN A 36 -14.91 -23.02 -16.50
C ASN A 36 -14.70 -21.54 -16.11
N ILE A 37 -14.75 -21.23 -14.82
CA ILE A 37 -14.39 -19.89 -14.31
C ILE A 37 -12.96 -19.53 -14.73
N LEU A 38 -11.99 -20.42 -14.47
CA LEU A 38 -10.60 -20.18 -14.85
C LEU A 38 -10.39 -20.04 -16.36
N LYS A 39 -11.11 -20.84 -17.16
CA LYS A 39 -11.06 -20.73 -18.64
C LYS A 39 -11.70 -19.45 -19.15
N SER A 40 -12.71 -18.93 -18.45
CA SER A 40 -13.38 -17.67 -18.82
C SER A 40 -12.60 -16.42 -18.38
N MET A 41 -11.59 -16.58 -17.52
CA MET A 41 -10.70 -15.51 -17.14
C MET A 41 -9.77 -15.19 -18.31
N THR A 42 -10.16 -14.25 -19.15
CA THR A 42 -9.23 -13.61 -20.05
C THR A 42 -8.34 -12.68 -19.22
N LEU A 43 -7.05 -12.99 -19.18
CA LEU A 43 -6.06 -11.98 -18.84
C LEU A 43 -6.21 -10.87 -19.88
N ASN A 44 -6.87 -9.81 -19.48
CA ASN A 44 -6.93 -8.62 -20.32
C ASN A 44 -5.51 -8.05 -20.30
N ASP A 45 -4.70 -8.36 -21.31
CA ASP A 45 -3.39 -7.73 -21.56
C ASP A 45 -3.54 -6.20 -21.74
N LYS A 46 -4.77 -5.74 -21.74
CA LYS A 46 -5.22 -4.36 -21.79
C LYS A 46 -5.87 -3.90 -20.49
N ILE A 47 -5.34 -4.25 -19.31
CA ILE A 47 -5.35 -3.24 -18.26
C ILE A 47 -4.26 -2.28 -18.70
N GLU A 48 -4.65 -1.39 -19.61
CA GLU A 48 -3.90 -0.19 -19.92
C GLU A 48 -3.92 0.74 -18.69
N GLY A 49 -3.28 0.31 -17.60
CA GLY A 49 -2.54 1.25 -16.83
C GLY A 49 -1.46 1.73 -17.80
N LYS A 50 -1.60 2.92 -18.36
CA LYS A 50 -0.58 3.50 -19.23
C LYS A 50 0.74 3.33 -18.51
N LYS A 51 1.59 2.39 -18.95
CA LYS A 51 3.01 2.38 -18.62
C LYS A 51 3.56 3.67 -19.19
N ILE A 52 3.54 4.72 -18.41
CA ILE A 52 4.25 5.93 -18.72
C ILE A 52 5.65 5.71 -18.14
N ASP A 53 6.60 5.31 -18.99
CA ASP A 53 8.05 5.27 -18.73
C ASP A 53 8.47 4.82 -17.32
N GLY A 54 8.12 3.61 -16.92
CA GLY A 54 8.55 3.07 -15.64
C GLY A 54 7.82 3.65 -14.42
N THR A 55 6.63 4.20 -14.59
CA THR A 55 5.77 4.65 -13.50
C THR A 55 4.77 3.58 -13.07
N ILE A 56 4.32 3.66 -11.81
CA ILE A 56 3.27 2.81 -11.24
C ILE A 56 2.06 3.70 -10.98
N SER A 57 0.88 3.30 -11.44
CA SER A 57 -0.35 4.08 -11.27
C SER A 57 -1.45 3.30 -10.55
N SER A 58 -2.25 3.99 -9.73
CA SER A 58 -3.49 3.50 -9.14
C SER A 58 -4.72 3.85 -10.01
N ASN A 59 -5.89 3.29 -9.66
CA ASN A 59 -7.15 3.61 -10.34
C ASN A 59 -7.62 5.05 -10.10
N HIS A 60 -7.22 5.67 -8.99
CA HIS A 60 -7.42 7.11 -8.74
C HIS A 60 -6.32 7.98 -9.34
N LYS A 61 -5.63 7.44 -10.32
CA LYS A 61 -4.62 8.18 -11.09
C LYS A 61 -3.50 8.80 -10.25
N LEU A 62 -3.18 8.17 -9.12
CA LEU A 62 -1.93 8.43 -8.43
C LEU A 62 -0.82 7.73 -9.21
N ILE A 63 0.14 8.49 -9.69
CA ILE A 63 1.26 8.02 -10.50
C ILE A 63 2.54 8.26 -9.73
N VAL A 64 3.28 7.19 -9.48
CA VAL A 64 4.59 7.24 -8.81
C VAL A 64 5.66 6.69 -9.75
N LYS A 65 6.77 7.41 -9.88
CA LYS A 65 7.91 6.94 -10.66
C LYS A 65 8.46 5.65 -10.05
N LYS A 66 8.84 4.70 -10.90
CA LYS A 66 9.44 3.44 -10.47
C LYS A 66 10.70 3.72 -9.63
N LEU A 67 10.76 3.10 -8.46
CA LEU A 67 11.91 3.20 -7.56
C LEU A 67 13.12 2.47 -8.14
N GLU A 68 14.28 3.06 -7.95
CA GLU A 68 15.56 2.38 -8.17
C GLU A 68 15.93 1.57 -6.92
N ASN A 69 16.61 0.44 -7.11
CA ASN A 69 17.13 -0.32 -6.00
C ASN A 69 18.35 0.41 -5.40
N PRO A 70 18.32 0.79 -4.12
CA PRO A 70 19.42 1.53 -3.51
C PRO A 70 20.69 0.68 -3.33
N ASP A 71 20.53 -0.64 -3.23
CA ASP A 71 21.63 -1.62 -3.12
C ASP A 71 21.09 -3.01 -3.48
N GLU A 72 21.37 -3.44 -4.71
CA GLU A 72 20.90 -4.74 -5.23
C GLU A 72 21.44 -5.94 -4.46
N SER A 73 22.53 -5.79 -3.73
CA SER A 73 23.10 -6.85 -2.90
C SER A 73 22.26 -7.10 -1.63
N LYS A 74 21.63 -6.08 -1.10
CA LYS A 74 20.92 -6.10 0.20
C LYS A 74 19.41 -6.07 0.10
N TYR A 75 18.84 -5.43 -0.93
CA TYR A 75 17.43 -5.11 -0.95
C TYR A 75 16.70 -5.67 -2.17
N TYR A 76 15.44 -5.99 -1.96
CA TYR A 76 14.43 -6.06 -3.02
C TYR A 76 13.69 -4.74 -3.09
N VAL A 77 13.29 -4.35 -4.28
CA VAL A 77 12.37 -3.24 -4.48
C VAL A 77 11.05 -3.79 -5.00
N ASN A 78 10.00 -3.56 -4.24
CA ASN A 78 8.64 -3.86 -4.65
C ASN A 78 7.86 -2.56 -4.70
N GLN A 79 7.10 -2.38 -5.76
CA GLN A 79 6.18 -1.27 -5.91
C GLN A 79 4.97 -1.77 -6.66
N TYR A 80 3.79 -1.60 -6.07
CA TYR A 80 2.56 -2.09 -6.65
C TYR A 80 1.42 -1.10 -6.44
N PRO A 81 0.51 -1.00 -7.41
CA PRO A 81 -0.69 -0.19 -7.30
C PRO A 81 -1.74 -0.89 -6.45
N ASP A 82 -2.50 -0.08 -5.72
CA ASP A 82 -3.76 -0.47 -5.11
C ASP A 82 -4.89 0.37 -5.72
N THR A 83 -6.14 0.11 -5.35
CA THR A 83 -7.33 0.79 -5.90
C THR A 83 -7.22 2.30 -5.81
N ASN A 84 -6.71 2.82 -4.69
CA ASN A 84 -6.63 4.24 -4.41
C ASN A 84 -5.19 4.75 -4.26
N GLY A 85 -4.21 3.87 -4.27
CA GLY A 85 -2.85 4.24 -3.89
C GLY A 85 -1.76 3.38 -4.48
N VAL A 86 -0.54 3.69 -4.09
CA VAL A 86 0.66 2.94 -4.45
C VAL A 86 1.44 2.61 -3.18
N THR A 87 1.82 1.35 -3.04
CA THR A 87 2.71 0.89 -1.98
C THR A 87 4.10 0.65 -2.55
N SER A 88 5.10 1.28 -1.92
CA SER A 88 6.50 1.19 -2.29
C SER A 88 7.30 0.60 -1.13
N ILE A 89 8.16 -0.38 -1.42
CA ILE A 89 8.86 -1.14 -0.40
C ILE A 89 10.32 -1.32 -0.79
N TYR A 90 11.22 -0.99 0.15
CA TYR A 90 12.56 -1.52 0.18
C TYR A 90 12.64 -2.64 1.22
N ALA A 91 12.82 -3.87 0.79
CA ALA A 91 12.86 -5.05 1.65
C ALA A 91 14.26 -5.69 1.69
N LEU A 92 14.69 -6.16 2.86
CA LEU A 92 15.96 -6.86 3.05
C LEU A 92 15.93 -8.24 2.39
N LYS A 93 16.98 -8.60 1.64
CA LYS A 93 17.08 -9.90 0.96
C LYS A 93 17.28 -11.09 1.89
N GLU A 94 17.97 -10.88 2.99
CA GLU A 94 18.33 -11.96 3.94
C GLU A 94 17.17 -12.37 4.82
N VAL A 95 16.15 -11.56 4.88
CA VAL A 95 14.95 -11.85 5.66
C VAL A 95 13.95 -12.54 4.77
N ASN A 96 13.35 -13.60 5.31
CA ASN A 96 12.35 -14.43 4.66
C ASN A 96 11.39 -13.57 3.82
N LYS A 97 11.33 -13.82 2.52
CA LYS A 97 10.60 -13.08 1.47
C LYS A 97 9.18 -12.64 1.85
N TYR A 98 8.57 -13.29 2.83
CA TYR A 98 7.19 -13.07 3.24
C TYR A 98 7.03 -12.15 4.47
N LYS A 99 8.10 -11.70 5.09
CA LYS A 99 7.99 -10.89 6.33
C LYS A 99 8.16 -9.40 6.12
N GLY A 100 8.49 -8.96 4.90
CA GLY A 100 8.53 -7.53 4.55
C GLY A 100 9.45 -6.68 5.42
N GLU A 101 10.49 -7.27 6.00
CA GLU A 101 11.41 -6.56 6.89
C GLU A 101 12.27 -5.58 6.08
N GLY A 102 12.07 -4.31 6.33
CA GLY A 102 12.68 -3.23 5.58
C GLY A 102 12.03 -1.90 5.91
N ALA A 103 11.75 -1.11 4.90
CA ALA A 103 10.93 0.09 4.98
C ALA A 103 9.81 0.02 3.94
N SER A 104 8.62 0.46 4.33
CA SER A 104 7.43 0.50 3.46
C SER A 104 6.77 1.86 3.56
N PHE A 105 6.40 2.43 2.41
CA PHE A 105 5.65 3.66 2.32
C PHE A 105 4.47 3.48 1.38
N ARG A 106 3.26 3.64 1.91
CA ARG A 106 2.03 3.68 1.12
C ARG A 106 1.58 5.12 0.99
N LEU A 107 1.27 5.52 -0.21
CA LEU A 107 0.65 6.79 -0.53
C LEU A 107 -0.70 6.53 -1.18
N THR A 108 -1.75 7.21 -0.69
CA THR A 108 -3.13 7.05 -1.17
C THR A 108 -3.71 8.40 -1.53
N TYR A 109 -4.45 8.44 -2.63
CA TYR A 109 -5.21 9.61 -3.08
C TYR A 109 -6.66 9.21 -3.32
N TYR A 110 -7.60 9.90 -2.63
CA TYR A 110 -9.04 9.61 -2.70
C TYR A 110 -9.81 10.56 -3.63
N GLY A 111 -9.11 11.38 -4.37
CA GLY A 111 -9.71 12.48 -5.14
C GLY A 111 -9.75 13.77 -4.31
N ASN A 112 -10.05 14.88 -4.98
CA ASN A 112 -10.06 16.22 -4.36
C ASN A 112 -11.49 16.71 -4.20
N GLU A 113 -12.36 15.88 -3.63
CA GLU A 113 -13.79 16.16 -3.46
C GLU A 113 -14.34 15.64 -2.14
N GLY A 114 -15.54 16.09 -1.77
CA GLY A 114 -16.25 15.63 -0.57
C GLY A 114 -15.44 15.85 0.70
N ASN A 115 -15.22 14.77 1.43
CA ASN A 115 -14.46 14.79 2.70
C ASN A 115 -12.94 14.95 2.51
N TYR A 116 -12.45 14.92 1.28
CA TYR A 116 -11.02 15.02 0.95
C TYR A 116 -10.68 16.26 0.12
N LYS A 117 -11.58 17.24 0.08
CA LYS A 117 -11.40 18.48 -0.70
C LYS A 117 -10.27 19.37 -0.18
N ASP A 118 -10.00 19.33 1.12
CA ASP A 118 -8.92 20.01 1.82
C ASP A 118 -8.54 19.24 3.09
N LEU A 119 -7.36 19.53 3.65
CA LEU A 119 -6.84 18.81 4.81
C LEU A 119 -7.71 18.98 6.06
N ASP A 120 -8.19 20.17 6.34
CA ASP A 120 -8.99 20.45 7.54
C ASP A 120 -10.32 19.69 7.50
N THR A 121 -10.99 19.68 6.32
CA THR A 121 -12.22 18.91 6.12
C THR A 121 -11.96 17.40 6.29
N CYS A 122 -10.85 16.91 5.77
CA CYS A 122 -10.47 15.51 5.90
C CYS A 122 -10.23 15.14 7.37
N LEU A 123 -9.42 15.88 8.09
CA LEU A 123 -9.13 15.61 9.50
C LEU A 123 -10.40 15.64 10.35
N ALA A 124 -11.25 16.66 10.18
CA ALA A 124 -12.53 16.76 10.90
C ALA A 124 -13.45 15.55 10.62
N TYR A 125 -13.50 15.07 9.39
CA TYR A 125 -14.23 13.86 9.03
C TYR A 125 -13.67 12.61 9.72
N GLN A 126 -12.35 12.44 9.73
CA GLN A 126 -11.68 11.30 10.35
C GLN A 126 -11.86 11.30 11.88
N GLU A 127 -11.71 12.47 12.52
CA GLU A 127 -11.94 12.64 13.95
C GLU A 127 -13.37 12.31 14.35
N LYS A 128 -14.35 12.83 13.60
CA LYS A 128 -15.77 12.63 13.88
C LYS A 128 -16.19 11.17 13.67
N THR A 129 -15.77 10.57 12.55
CA THR A 129 -16.25 9.26 12.09
C THR A 129 -15.50 8.11 12.76
N PHE A 130 -14.17 8.20 12.80
CA PHE A 130 -13.30 7.11 13.24
C PHE A 130 -12.64 7.37 14.59
N LYS A 131 -12.93 8.53 15.21
CA LYS A 131 -12.36 8.94 16.51
C LYS A 131 -10.84 9.03 16.49
N MET A 132 -10.27 9.33 15.33
CA MET A 132 -8.84 9.56 15.19
C MET A 132 -8.44 10.83 15.94
N LYS A 133 -7.16 10.92 16.32
CA LYS A 133 -6.55 12.10 16.93
C LYS A 133 -5.27 12.40 16.19
N PHE A 134 -5.06 13.66 15.84
CA PHE A 134 -3.93 14.04 15.00
C PHE A 134 -2.96 14.95 15.74
N GLU A 135 -1.66 14.71 15.53
CA GLU A 135 -0.57 15.58 15.95
C GLU A 135 0.29 15.98 14.76
N ASP A 136 0.93 17.15 14.89
CA ASP A 136 1.89 17.64 13.90
C ASP A 136 3.17 16.82 13.97
N TYR A 137 3.65 16.41 12.81
CA TYR A 137 4.91 15.70 12.69
C TYR A 137 5.65 16.10 11.41
N THR A 138 6.96 15.88 11.37
CA THR A 138 7.77 16.06 10.17
C THR A 138 8.38 14.73 9.76
N LEU A 139 7.84 14.13 8.69
CA LEU A 139 8.34 12.89 8.13
C LEU A 139 9.36 13.23 7.04
N PHE A 140 10.65 13.10 7.36
CA PHE A 140 11.76 13.36 6.44
C PHE A 140 11.62 14.67 5.64
N GLY A 141 11.27 15.75 6.34
CA GLY A 141 11.08 17.08 5.75
C GLY A 141 9.66 17.41 5.30
N GLN A 142 8.78 16.42 5.13
CA GLN A 142 7.36 16.64 4.83
C GLN A 142 6.57 16.89 6.11
N LYS A 143 5.85 18.02 6.19
CA LYS A 143 4.88 18.27 7.27
C LYS A 143 3.66 17.36 7.08
N VAL A 144 3.30 16.64 8.13
CA VAL A 144 2.19 15.67 8.11
C VAL A 144 1.38 15.76 9.40
N LYS A 145 0.12 15.33 9.34
CA LYS A 145 -0.74 15.08 10.51
C LYS A 145 -0.78 13.59 10.77
N VAL A 146 -0.17 13.15 11.88
CA VAL A 146 -0.09 11.73 12.27
C VAL A 146 -1.24 11.36 13.17
N ASP A 147 -1.91 10.24 12.88
CA ASP A 147 -2.94 9.68 13.77
C ASP A 147 -2.28 9.04 15.00
N VAL A 148 -2.55 9.63 16.16
CA VAL A 148 -2.09 9.17 17.49
C VAL A 148 -3.21 8.55 18.32
N SER A 149 -4.32 8.19 17.70
CA SER A 149 -5.46 7.60 18.43
C SER A 149 -5.14 6.24 19.08
N ARG A 150 -4.12 5.56 18.61
CA ARG A 150 -3.68 4.24 19.12
C ARG A 150 -2.37 4.30 19.91
N HIS A 151 -1.42 5.09 19.42
CA HIS A 151 -0.08 5.21 19.99
C HIS A 151 0.43 6.63 19.83
N ALA A 152 1.18 7.10 20.78
CA ALA A 152 1.94 8.34 20.61
C ALA A 152 3.01 8.17 19.52
N ILE A 153 3.47 9.29 18.96
CA ILE A 153 4.55 9.26 17.96
C ILE A 153 5.81 8.65 18.59
N GLY A 154 6.38 7.68 17.92
CA GLY A 154 7.53 6.91 18.40
C GLY A 154 7.19 5.66 19.21
N GLU A 155 5.91 5.44 19.53
CA GLU A 155 5.42 4.21 20.16
C GLU A 155 4.81 3.28 19.11
N THR A 156 4.97 1.98 19.30
CA THR A 156 4.31 0.95 18.48
C THR A 156 3.77 -0.18 19.35
N SER A 157 2.76 -0.90 18.87
CA SER A 157 2.23 -2.10 19.56
C SER A 157 3.21 -3.28 19.58
N SER A 158 4.27 -3.22 18.79
CA SER A 158 5.28 -4.27 18.65
C SER A 158 6.66 -3.63 18.48
N PRO A 159 7.22 -3.01 19.53
CA PRO A 159 8.49 -2.28 19.45
C PRO A 159 9.69 -3.19 19.16
N GLU A 160 9.57 -4.49 19.43
CA GLU A 160 10.56 -5.50 19.08
C GLU A 160 10.65 -5.74 17.56
N LYS A 161 9.60 -5.38 16.82
CA LYS A 161 9.47 -5.59 15.37
C LYS A 161 9.56 -4.30 14.58
N TYR A 162 8.90 -3.26 15.03
CA TYR A 162 8.79 -2.00 14.32
C TYR A 162 9.51 -0.88 15.07
N LYS A 163 10.44 -0.23 14.36
CA LYS A 163 11.06 1.00 14.82
C LYS A 163 10.10 2.20 14.68
N THR A 164 9.38 2.22 13.57
CA THR A 164 8.41 3.27 13.25
C THR A 164 7.20 2.65 12.56
N TRP A 165 6.02 3.04 13.02
CA TRP A 165 4.75 2.76 12.37
C TRP A 165 3.85 3.96 12.56
N ILE A 166 3.73 4.78 11.53
CA ILE A 166 2.90 5.98 11.54
C ILE A 166 2.02 6.02 10.31
N ALA A 167 0.80 6.53 10.51
CA ALA A 167 -0.16 6.78 9.47
C ALA A 167 -0.75 8.17 9.64
N GLY A 168 -1.25 8.78 8.59
CA GLY A 168 -1.87 10.08 8.68
C GLY A 168 -2.10 10.72 7.33
N TYR A 169 -2.19 12.05 7.35
CA TYR A 169 -2.55 12.84 6.19
C TYR A 169 -1.61 14.02 6.01
N PHE A 170 -1.46 14.45 4.77
CA PHE A 170 -0.82 15.71 4.43
C PHE A 170 -1.47 16.31 3.18
N GLU A 171 -1.23 17.61 3.00
CA GLU A 171 -1.63 18.32 1.80
C GLU A 171 -0.40 18.69 0.97
N LYS A 172 -0.50 18.51 -0.33
CA LYS A 172 0.48 18.96 -1.30
C LYS A 172 -0.23 19.40 -2.58
N ASP A 173 0.13 20.58 -3.07
CA ASP A 173 -0.45 21.19 -4.28
C ASP A 173 -1.99 21.25 -4.25
N GLY A 174 -2.57 21.57 -3.07
CA GLY A 174 -4.01 21.66 -2.84
C GLY A 174 -4.74 20.33 -2.86
N LYS A 175 -4.05 19.21 -2.76
CA LYS A 175 -4.62 17.85 -2.74
C LYS A 175 -4.25 17.12 -1.45
N VAL A 176 -5.20 16.37 -0.90
CA VAL A 176 -5.02 15.61 0.35
C VAL A 176 -4.60 14.19 0.05
N TYR A 177 -3.59 13.74 0.76
CA TYR A 177 -3.05 12.39 0.68
C TYR A 177 -3.07 11.72 2.04
N ASP A 178 -3.44 10.43 2.04
CA ASP A 178 -3.24 9.50 3.15
C ASP A 178 -1.87 8.83 2.98
N PHE A 179 -1.18 8.58 4.07
CA PHE A 179 0.06 7.81 4.04
C PHE A 179 0.12 6.80 5.19
N LEU A 180 0.89 5.74 4.94
CA LEU A 180 1.33 4.79 5.96
C LEU A 180 2.84 4.57 5.78
N TYR A 181 3.61 4.87 6.83
CA TYR A 181 5.04 4.57 6.85
C TYR A 181 5.35 3.53 7.92
N ILE A 182 6.08 2.49 7.54
CA ILE A 182 6.52 1.42 8.42
C ILE A 182 8.02 1.22 8.21
N GLN A 183 8.78 1.20 9.32
CA GLN A 183 10.20 0.82 9.33
C GLN A 183 10.41 -0.26 10.38
N TYR A 184 11.08 -1.33 9.97
CA TYR A 184 11.41 -2.43 10.88
C TYR A 184 12.65 -2.13 11.71
N VAL A 185 12.74 -2.76 12.89
CA VAL A 185 13.93 -2.69 13.74
C VAL A 185 15.14 -3.24 12.98
N GLY A 186 16.30 -2.60 13.13
CA GLY A 186 17.53 -2.99 12.44
C GLY A 186 17.69 -2.44 11.02
N VAL A 187 16.67 -1.74 10.50
CA VAL A 187 16.77 -1.04 9.21
C VAL A 187 17.34 0.36 9.43
N ASP A 188 18.27 0.75 8.57
CA ASP A 188 18.88 2.08 8.60
C ASP A 188 17.86 3.17 8.28
N ASP A 189 17.86 4.27 9.05
CA ASP A 189 16.95 5.41 8.85
C ASP A 189 17.13 6.05 7.48
N SER A 190 18.35 6.07 6.96
CA SER A 190 18.65 6.61 5.64
C SER A 190 17.92 5.84 4.52
N LEU A 191 17.61 4.56 4.72
CA LEU A 191 16.81 3.79 3.77
C LEU A 191 15.34 4.23 3.76
N GLY A 192 14.77 4.43 4.95
CA GLY A 192 13.41 4.94 5.10
C GLY A 192 13.27 6.34 4.53
N GLU A 193 14.21 7.22 4.85
CA GLU A 193 14.28 8.58 4.30
C GLU A 193 14.37 8.57 2.76
N LYS A 194 15.25 7.76 2.20
CA LYS A 194 15.41 7.62 0.76
C LYS A 194 14.13 7.12 0.08
N LEU A 195 13.44 6.14 0.70
CA LEU A 195 12.18 5.62 0.20
C LEU A 195 11.09 6.70 0.16
N VAL A 196 10.85 7.36 1.30
CA VAL A 196 9.80 8.37 1.44
C VAL A 196 10.08 9.56 0.52
N ASN A 197 11.29 10.11 0.55
CA ASN A 197 11.66 11.24 -0.29
C ASN A 197 11.58 10.93 -1.78
N ASN A 198 11.98 9.71 -2.19
CA ASN A 198 11.86 9.31 -3.59
C ASN A 198 10.40 9.28 -4.04
N VAL A 199 9.49 8.72 -3.24
CA VAL A 199 8.07 8.73 -3.55
C VAL A 199 7.52 10.15 -3.56
N LEU A 200 7.75 10.94 -2.49
CA LEU A 200 7.18 12.28 -2.35
C LEU A 200 7.69 13.31 -3.39
N ASN A 201 8.88 13.07 -3.92
CA ASN A 201 9.43 13.93 -4.98
C ASN A 201 9.10 13.46 -6.40
N ASN A 202 8.50 12.28 -6.55
CA ASN A 202 8.27 11.66 -7.85
C ASN A 202 6.85 11.10 -8.01
N PHE A 203 5.86 11.72 -7.38
CA PHE A 203 4.47 11.37 -7.65
C PHE A 203 3.70 12.52 -8.27
N THR A 204 2.67 12.17 -9.02
CA THR A 204 1.70 13.10 -9.60
C THR A 204 0.31 12.49 -9.51
N THR A 205 -0.71 13.36 -9.55
CA THR A 205 -2.11 12.94 -9.69
C THR A 205 -2.66 13.45 -11.00
N GLN A 206 -3.53 12.66 -11.61
CA GLN A 206 -4.37 13.06 -12.74
C GLN A 206 -5.81 13.07 -12.24
N ASP A 207 -6.53 14.15 -12.46
CA ASP A 207 -7.97 14.27 -12.20
C ASP A 207 -8.77 13.75 -13.38
#